data_cb1be0f4fd1adf2b7e72947d07e59822
#
_entry.id   cb1be0f4fd1adf2b7e72947d07e59822
#
_cell.length_a   1.000
_cell.length_b   1.000
_cell.length_c   1.000
_cell.angle_alpha   90.00
_cell.angle_beta   90.00
_cell.angle_gamma   90.00
#
_symmetry.space_group_name_H-M   'P 1'
#
loop_
_entity.id
_entity.type
_entity.pdbx_description
1 polymer ?
#
loop_
_entity_poly.entity_id
_entity_poly.type
_entity_poly.pdbx_seq_one_letter_code
_entity_poly.pdbx_strand_id
1 'polypeptide(L)'
;GYDVTPLNGKVPILKAWQTRPEAAKDYAKHGNSNIGLLCGGIHNIVAVDIDVKDPATAETIRNIAIDQLGFAPERIGNAPKTLFVFKCSEPFYKTKTAIYSIKGQDACIEVLAEGQQFCASGKHPDVKKNYRWPDDSLLDVPPLALTTVSPSDITAFIAVCNNTLAERGEIKAKSLSNGSKPPENTNFDFAEDTKMADL
;
A
#
# COMPACT_ATOMS: atom_id res chain seq x y z
N GLY A 1 7.98 12.40 8.69
CA GLY A 1 7.70 12.21 7.26
C GLY A 1 7.33 10.77 6.95
N TYR A 2 7.21 10.46 5.68
CA TYR A 2 6.95 9.10 5.21
C TYR A 2 8.23 8.27 5.23
N ASP A 3 8.10 6.98 5.51
CA ASP A 3 9.17 6.01 5.36
C ASP A 3 9.26 5.56 3.90
N VAL A 4 10.47 5.59 3.32
CA VAL A 4 10.67 5.34 1.90
C VAL A 4 11.78 4.30 1.66
N THR A 5 11.72 3.63 0.49
CA THR A 5 12.73 2.68 0.05
C THR A 5 13.00 2.84 -1.46
N PRO A 6 14.25 2.71 -1.93
CA PRO A 6 14.55 2.76 -3.36
C PRO A 6 14.07 1.49 -4.05
N LEU A 7 13.51 1.66 -5.26
CA LEU A 7 12.97 0.57 -6.07
C LEU A 7 13.66 0.47 -7.43
N ASN A 8 13.88 -0.77 -7.89
CA ASN A 8 14.08 -1.07 -9.30
C ASN A 8 12.70 -1.44 -9.91
N GLY A 9 12.14 -0.53 -10.70
CA GLY A 9 10.73 -0.65 -11.11
C GLY A 9 9.79 -0.58 -9.91
N LYS A 10 9.22 -1.71 -9.51
CA LYS A 10 8.35 -1.86 -8.31
C LYS A 10 9.01 -2.68 -7.20
N VAL A 11 10.21 -3.19 -7.42
CA VAL A 11 10.89 -4.12 -6.50
C VAL A 11 11.87 -3.38 -5.62
N PRO A 12 11.79 -3.49 -4.28
CA PRO A 12 12.76 -2.90 -3.37
C PRO A 12 14.19 -3.39 -3.63
N ILE A 13 15.15 -2.46 -3.63
CA ILE A 13 16.58 -2.77 -3.86
C ILE A 13 17.25 -3.21 -2.56
N LEU A 14 16.84 -2.65 -1.43
CA LEU A 14 17.45 -2.90 -0.13
C LEU A 14 16.95 -4.20 0.49
N LYS A 15 17.82 -4.92 1.17
CA LYS A 15 17.44 -6.04 2.04
C LYS A 15 16.81 -5.50 3.33
N ALA A 16 15.83 -6.24 3.85
CA ALA A 16 15.10 -5.88 5.08
C ALA A 16 14.48 -4.45 5.03
N TRP A 17 14.04 -4.05 3.84
CA TRP A 17 13.44 -2.74 3.60
C TRP A 17 12.21 -2.47 4.48
N GLN A 18 11.49 -3.52 4.91
CA GLN A 18 10.30 -3.39 5.78
C GLN A 18 10.64 -2.84 7.17
N THR A 19 11.84 -3.12 7.67
CA THR A 19 12.28 -2.76 9.03
C THR A 19 13.35 -1.67 9.04
N ARG A 20 13.86 -1.28 7.87
CA ARG A 20 14.91 -0.27 7.71
C ARG A 20 14.53 0.68 6.59
N PRO A 21 13.61 1.61 6.84
CA PRO A 21 13.25 2.62 5.86
C PRO A 21 14.47 3.46 5.51
N GLU A 22 14.59 3.79 4.22
CA GLU A 22 15.68 4.62 3.72
C GLU A 22 15.42 6.08 4.08
N ALA A 23 16.38 6.73 4.72
CA ALA A 23 16.29 8.15 4.97
C ALA A 23 16.46 8.94 3.63
N ALA A 24 15.71 10.01 3.47
CA ALA A 24 15.72 10.82 2.24
C ALA A 24 17.13 11.23 1.79
N LYS A 25 18.02 11.54 2.73
CA LYS A 25 19.44 11.85 2.44
C LYS A 25 20.22 10.72 1.78
N ASP A 26 19.80 9.48 1.98
CA ASP A 26 20.49 8.31 1.44
C ASP A 26 20.01 7.97 0.01
N TYR A 27 18.92 8.56 -0.44
CA TYR A 27 18.38 8.35 -1.79
C TYR A 27 19.36 8.75 -2.89
N ALA A 28 20.20 9.77 -2.64
CA ALA A 28 21.21 10.20 -3.60
C ALA A 28 22.18 9.07 -4.01
N LYS A 29 22.34 8.04 -3.18
CA LYS A 29 23.17 6.85 -3.47
C LYS A 29 22.56 5.93 -4.51
N HIS A 30 21.24 6.02 -4.73
CA HIS A 30 20.48 5.10 -5.58
C HIS A 30 20.15 5.69 -6.96
N GLY A 31 20.67 6.87 -7.29
CA GLY A 31 20.58 7.50 -8.60
C GLY A 31 19.12 7.64 -9.09
N ASN A 32 18.81 7.02 -10.21
CA ASN A 32 17.49 7.11 -10.87
C ASN A 32 16.49 6.03 -10.43
N SER A 33 16.64 5.46 -9.25
CA SER A 33 15.66 4.47 -8.75
C SER A 33 14.29 5.11 -8.52
N ASN A 34 13.23 4.30 -8.65
CA ASN A 34 11.91 4.72 -8.24
C ASN A 34 11.85 4.81 -6.70
N ILE A 35 10.88 5.58 -6.20
CA ILE A 35 10.64 5.75 -4.77
C ILE A 35 9.46 4.89 -4.35
N GLY A 36 9.72 3.91 -3.48
CA GLY A 36 8.69 3.15 -2.76
C GLY A 36 8.35 3.85 -1.44
N LEU A 37 7.07 3.87 -1.09
CA LEU A 37 6.60 4.31 0.21
C LEU A 37 6.17 3.10 1.01
N LEU A 38 6.66 2.99 2.25
CA LEU A 38 6.33 1.91 3.16
C LEU A 38 4.95 2.14 3.78
N CYS A 39 4.14 1.09 3.79
CA CYS A 39 2.87 1.06 4.51
C CYS A 39 3.10 0.57 5.95
N GLY A 40 2.18 0.92 6.86
CA GLY A 40 2.30 0.65 8.28
C GLY A 40 3.15 1.69 9.00
N GLY A 41 4.08 1.23 9.82
CA GLY A 41 4.97 2.08 10.61
C GLY A 41 4.23 2.92 11.64
N ILE A 42 4.91 3.94 12.17
CA ILE A 42 4.39 4.78 13.27
C ILE A 42 3.11 5.56 12.93
N HIS A 43 2.81 5.71 11.65
CA HIS A 43 1.63 6.42 11.17
C HIS A 43 0.53 5.49 10.66
N ASN A 44 0.72 4.15 10.74
CA ASN A 44 -0.21 3.14 10.24
C ASN A 44 -0.68 3.43 8.80
N ILE A 45 0.25 3.78 7.90
CA ILE A 45 -0.09 4.10 6.50
C ILE A 45 -0.72 2.89 5.83
N VAL A 46 -1.84 3.10 5.16
CA VAL A 46 -2.49 2.10 4.31
C VAL A 46 -2.72 2.66 2.92
N ALA A 47 -2.62 1.80 1.91
CA ALA A 47 -2.86 2.19 0.53
C ALA A 47 -3.89 1.26 -0.12
N VAL A 48 -4.95 1.85 -0.67
CA VAL A 48 -6.00 1.13 -1.40
C VAL A 48 -5.62 1.09 -2.88
N ASP A 49 -5.16 -0.07 -3.35
CA ASP A 49 -4.74 -0.27 -4.75
C ASP A 49 -5.90 -0.89 -5.55
N ILE A 50 -6.46 -0.09 -6.47
CA ILE A 50 -7.56 -0.49 -7.36
C ILE A 50 -6.95 -1.03 -8.66
N ASP A 51 -6.67 -2.34 -8.68
CA ASP A 51 -6.14 -3.04 -9.86
C ASP A 51 -7.30 -3.54 -10.75
N VAL A 52 -8.00 -2.60 -11.38
CA VAL A 52 -9.11 -2.85 -12.30
C VAL A 52 -8.82 -2.15 -13.62
N LYS A 53 -8.85 -2.91 -14.73
CA LYS A 53 -8.53 -2.39 -16.08
C LYS A 53 -9.75 -1.96 -16.88
N ASP A 54 -10.96 -2.43 -16.52
CA ASP A 54 -12.21 -1.94 -17.14
C ASP A 54 -12.52 -0.54 -16.61
N PRO A 55 -12.55 0.50 -17.46
CA PRO A 55 -12.68 1.88 -17.00
C PRO A 55 -13.94 2.15 -16.20
N ALA A 56 -15.09 1.60 -16.63
CA ALA A 56 -16.36 1.83 -15.94
C ALA A 56 -16.38 1.17 -14.56
N THR A 57 -15.78 -0.02 -14.43
CA THR A 57 -15.67 -0.70 -13.13
C THR A 57 -14.65 0.02 -12.22
N ALA A 58 -13.51 0.43 -12.78
CA ALA A 58 -12.49 1.17 -12.02
C ALA A 58 -13.07 2.48 -11.45
N GLU A 59 -13.82 3.23 -12.26
CA GLU A 59 -14.48 4.47 -11.83
C GLU A 59 -15.53 4.21 -10.74
N THR A 60 -16.34 3.15 -10.89
CA THR A 60 -17.31 2.79 -9.85
C THR A 60 -16.62 2.47 -8.52
N ILE A 61 -15.57 1.65 -8.54
CA ILE A 61 -14.81 1.32 -7.31
C ILE A 61 -14.12 2.56 -6.74
N ARG A 62 -13.59 3.43 -7.59
CA ARG A 62 -12.99 4.72 -7.18
C ARG A 62 -14.01 5.58 -6.42
N ASN A 63 -15.22 5.70 -6.94
CA ASN A 63 -16.29 6.47 -6.28
C ASN A 63 -16.71 5.82 -4.95
N ILE A 64 -16.82 4.49 -4.88
CA ILE A 64 -17.07 3.77 -3.62
C ILE A 64 -15.97 4.06 -2.59
N ALA A 65 -14.71 4.10 -3.01
CA ALA A 65 -13.60 4.43 -2.10
C ALA A 65 -13.73 5.85 -1.55
N ILE A 66 -14.04 6.84 -2.38
CA ILE A 66 -14.25 8.22 -1.95
C ILE A 66 -15.46 8.34 -1.00
N ASP A 67 -16.57 7.68 -1.34
CA ASP A 67 -17.80 7.76 -0.56
C ASP A 67 -17.67 7.09 0.82
N GLN A 68 -16.97 5.96 0.91
CA GLN A 68 -16.86 5.19 2.16
C GLN A 68 -15.64 5.53 3.01
N LEU A 69 -14.51 5.86 2.37
CA LEU A 69 -13.24 6.09 3.06
C LEU A 69 -12.86 7.59 3.10
N GLY A 70 -13.52 8.41 2.30
CA GLY A 70 -13.24 9.84 2.20
C GLY A 70 -12.18 10.20 1.17
N PHE A 71 -11.89 11.51 1.05
CA PHE A 71 -10.87 12.01 0.15
C PHE A 71 -9.46 11.69 0.65
N ALA A 72 -8.58 11.32 -0.27
CA ALA A 72 -7.19 11.01 0.01
C ALA A 72 -6.32 11.29 -1.22
N PRO A 73 -5.01 11.50 -1.05
CA PRO A 73 -4.08 11.60 -2.18
C PRO A 73 -4.21 10.40 -3.10
N GLU A 74 -4.43 10.67 -4.39
CA GLU A 74 -4.63 9.66 -5.42
C GLU A 74 -3.39 9.58 -6.33
N ARG A 75 -2.84 8.38 -6.51
CA ARG A 75 -1.71 8.13 -7.40
C ARG A 75 -2.14 7.28 -8.60
N ILE A 76 -1.80 7.73 -9.81
CA ILE A 76 -2.06 7.00 -11.06
C ILE A 76 -0.72 6.59 -11.69
N GLY A 77 -0.56 5.28 -11.93
CA GLY A 77 0.60 4.73 -12.65
C GLY A 77 0.22 4.23 -14.05
N ASN A 78 -0.84 3.46 -14.15
CA ASN A 78 -1.34 2.87 -15.40
C ASN A 78 -2.87 2.94 -15.40
N ALA A 79 -3.41 4.09 -15.83
CA ALA A 79 -4.87 4.29 -15.86
C ALA A 79 -5.59 3.16 -16.63
N PRO A 80 -6.80 2.75 -16.19
CA PRO A 80 -7.64 3.36 -15.17
C PRO A 80 -7.31 2.93 -13.73
N LYS A 81 -6.28 2.09 -13.54
CA LYS A 81 -5.83 1.68 -12.20
C LYS A 81 -5.37 2.88 -11.39
N THR A 82 -5.75 2.92 -10.13
CA THR A 82 -5.40 4.00 -9.21
C THR A 82 -5.11 3.48 -7.81
N LEU A 83 -4.46 4.31 -7.00
CA LEU A 83 -4.14 3.99 -5.62
C LEU A 83 -4.39 5.22 -4.75
N PHE A 84 -5.13 5.03 -3.65
CA PHE A 84 -5.37 6.04 -2.62
C PHE A 84 -4.54 5.79 -1.37
N VAL A 85 -4.10 6.85 -0.70
CA VAL A 85 -3.28 6.75 0.51
C VAL A 85 -4.02 7.31 1.70
N PHE A 86 -4.19 6.49 2.73
CA PHE A 86 -4.84 6.81 4.00
C PHE A 86 -3.90 6.51 5.18
N LYS A 87 -4.30 6.84 6.38
CA LYS A 87 -3.78 6.25 7.60
C LYS A 87 -4.87 5.45 8.31
N CYS A 88 -4.50 4.33 8.92
CA CYS A 88 -5.42 3.57 9.74
C CYS A 88 -5.37 4.04 11.20
N SER A 89 -6.51 4.00 11.90
CA SER A 89 -6.59 4.36 13.32
C SER A 89 -5.76 3.45 14.23
N GLU A 90 -5.43 2.26 13.75
CA GLU A 90 -4.65 1.24 14.45
C GLU A 90 -3.87 0.39 13.43
N PRO A 91 -2.87 -0.41 13.87
CA PRO A 91 -2.10 -1.29 12.98
C PRO A 91 -3.02 -2.21 12.17
N PHE A 92 -2.77 -2.27 10.87
CA PHE A 92 -3.56 -3.05 9.93
C PHE A 92 -2.65 -3.93 9.06
N TYR A 93 -3.18 -5.06 8.59
CA TYR A 93 -2.46 -5.98 7.73
C TYR A 93 -3.12 -6.07 6.36
N LYS A 94 -2.33 -6.49 5.37
CA LYS A 94 -2.80 -6.62 3.99
C LYS A 94 -4.09 -7.42 3.92
N THR A 95 -5.08 -6.86 3.23
CA THR A 95 -6.32 -7.55 2.85
C THR A 95 -6.63 -7.28 1.38
N LYS A 96 -7.50 -8.08 0.78
CA LYS A 96 -7.90 -7.90 -0.61
C LYS A 96 -9.24 -8.55 -0.92
N THR A 97 -9.84 -8.15 -2.02
CA THR A 97 -10.97 -8.87 -2.63
C THR A 97 -10.53 -10.22 -3.19
N ALA A 98 -11.49 -11.05 -3.57
CA ALA A 98 -11.22 -12.13 -4.53
C ALA A 98 -10.71 -11.54 -5.86
N ILE A 99 -10.10 -12.40 -6.69
CA ILE A 99 -9.71 -12.02 -8.05
C ILE A 99 -10.86 -12.39 -8.97
N TYR A 100 -11.31 -11.42 -9.76
CA TYR A 100 -12.38 -11.58 -10.74
C TYR A 100 -11.84 -11.44 -12.15
N SER A 101 -12.49 -12.08 -13.11
CA SER A 101 -12.27 -11.86 -14.54
C SER A 101 -13.35 -10.94 -15.07
N ILE A 102 -13.00 -9.69 -15.39
CA ILE A 102 -13.91 -8.70 -15.99
C ILE A 102 -13.45 -8.46 -17.44
N LYS A 103 -14.29 -8.80 -18.40
CA LYS A 103 -13.96 -8.73 -19.84
C LYS A 103 -12.63 -9.42 -20.17
N GLY A 104 -12.39 -10.58 -19.54
CA GLY A 104 -11.19 -11.39 -19.76
C GLY A 104 -9.92 -10.86 -19.08
N GLN A 105 -10.01 -9.83 -18.25
CA GLN A 105 -8.89 -9.27 -17.53
C GLN A 105 -9.07 -9.39 -16.01
N ASP A 106 -7.96 -9.64 -15.31
CA ASP A 106 -7.98 -9.74 -13.86
C ASP A 106 -8.30 -8.39 -13.22
N ALA A 107 -9.14 -8.44 -12.21
CA ALA A 107 -9.58 -7.31 -11.41
C ALA A 107 -9.57 -7.68 -9.92
N CYS A 108 -8.91 -6.88 -9.10
CA CYS A 108 -8.95 -6.99 -7.65
C CYS A 108 -8.66 -5.62 -7.01
N ILE A 109 -9.07 -5.50 -5.76
CA ILE A 109 -8.69 -4.38 -4.91
C ILE A 109 -7.84 -4.93 -3.77
N GLU A 110 -6.66 -4.34 -3.54
CA GLU A 110 -5.79 -4.68 -2.44
C GLU A 110 -5.66 -3.49 -1.49
N VAL A 111 -5.68 -3.75 -0.19
CA VAL A 111 -5.29 -2.77 0.83
C VAL A 111 -3.91 -3.18 1.34
N LEU A 112 -2.91 -2.43 0.91
CA LEU A 112 -1.53 -2.56 1.34
C LEU A 112 -1.39 -1.92 2.71
N ALA A 113 -0.73 -2.61 3.64
CA ALA A 113 -0.61 -2.17 5.03
C ALA A 113 0.76 -2.61 5.60
N GLU A 114 0.85 -2.91 6.88
CA GLU A 114 2.12 -3.24 7.55
C GLU A 114 2.96 -4.26 6.75
N GLY A 115 4.24 -3.95 6.57
CA GLY A 115 5.19 -4.78 5.83
C GLY A 115 5.05 -4.75 4.30
N GLN A 116 4.18 -3.89 3.76
CA GLN A 116 3.99 -3.68 2.32
C GLN A 116 4.57 -2.34 1.86
N GLN A 117 4.66 -2.13 0.57
CA GLN A 117 5.05 -0.86 -0.04
C GLN A 117 4.34 -0.67 -1.38
N PHE A 118 4.26 0.56 -1.84
CA PHE A 118 3.85 0.90 -3.20
C PHE A 118 4.83 1.87 -3.85
N CYS A 119 4.92 1.87 -5.17
CA CYS A 119 5.73 2.84 -5.89
C CYS A 119 5.02 4.21 -5.88
N ALA A 120 5.58 5.17 -5.15
CA ALA A 120 5.03 6.52 -5.01
C ALA A 120 5.48 7.47 -6.13
N SER A 121 6.72 7.31 -6.61
CA SER A 121 7.29 8.18 -7.64
C SER A 121 8.29 7.42 -8.52
N GLY A 122 8.51 7.95 -9.72
CA GLY A 122 9.39 7.37 -10.72
C GLY A 122 8.63 6.86 -11.95
N LYS A 123 9.22 5.93 -12.69
CA LYS A 123 8.69 5.41 -13.96
C LYS A 123 7.99 4.06 -13.79
N HIS A 124 6.74 3.97 -14.25
CA HIS A 124 6.01 2.70 -14.27
C HIS A 124 6.68 1.70 -15.22
N PRO A 125 7.00 0.46 -14.77
CA PRO A 125 7.81 -0.48 -15.56
C PRO A 125 7.15 -0.92 -16.88
N ASP A 126 5.82 -1.03 -16.93
CA ASP A 126 5.11 -1.52 -18.12
C ASP A 126 4.83 -0.40 -19.13
N VAL A 127 4.16 0.67 -18.69
CA VAL A 127 3.74 1.75 -19.60
C VAL A 127 4.82 2.80 -19.83
N LYS A 128 5.96 2.73 -19.11
CA LYS A 128 7.12 3.64 -19.25
C LYS A 128 6.80 5.13 -19.05
N LYS A 129 5.67 5.45 -18.39
CA LYS A 129 5.27 6.80 -17.99
C LYS A 129 5.53 7.00 -16.50
N ASN A 130 5.73 8.24 -16.09
CA ASN A 130 5.89 8.57 -14.68
C ASN A 130 4.56 8.36 -13.93
N TYR A 131 4.68 7.92 -12.67
CA TYR A 131 3.57 8.02 -11.72
C TYR A 131 3.18 9.48 -11.55
N ARG A 132 1.90 9.73 -11.41
CA ARG A 132 1.38 11.09 -11.24
C ARG A 132 0.37 11.13 -10.09
N TRP A 133 0.31 12.27 -9.47
CA TRP A 133 -0.67 12.65 -8.45
C TRP A 133 -1.52 13.73 -9.09
N PRO A 134 -2.78 13.47 -9.46
CA PRO A 134 -3.63 14.44 -10.18
C PRO A 134 -3.91 15.70 -9.38
N ASP A 135 -4.07 15.54 -8.06
CA ASP A 135 -4.31 16.60 -7.09
C ASP A 135 -3.12 16.68 -6.13
N ASP A 136 -3.37 16.75 -4.82
CA ASP A 136 -2.33 16.79 -3.80
C ASP A 136 -1.47 15.52 -3.82
N SER A 137 -0.17 15.71 -3.75
CA SER A 137 0.79 14.61 -3.60
C SER A 137 1.15 14.37 -2.13
N LEU A 138 1.89 13.31 -1.86
CA LEU A 138 2.40 13.04 -0.52
C LEU A 138 3.54 14.00 -0.10
N LEU A 139 3.99 14.88 -0.99
CA LEU A 139 4.86 16.01 -0.63
C LEU A 139 4.05 17.15 -0.02
N ASP A 140 2.78 17.28 -0.41
CA ASP A 140 1.88 18.34 0.02
C ASP A 140 1.10 17.93 1.28
N VAL A 141 0.80 16.63 1.42
CA VAL A 141 0.01 16.08 2.54
C VAL A 141 0.91 15.26 3.47
N PRO A 142 1.26 15.78 4.65
CA PRO A 142 2.07 15.01 5.62
C PRO A 142 1.27 13.83 6.21
N PRO A 143 1.93 12.77 6.74
CA PRO A 143 1.26 11.56 7.26
C PRO A 143 0.13 11.84 8.26
N LEU A 144 0.31 12.82 9.13
CA LEU A 144 -0.68 13.18 10.15
C LEU A 144 -1.93 13.84 9.56
N ALA A 145 -1.83 14.45 8.39
CA ALA A 145 -2.95 15.10 7.70
C ALA A 145 -3.76 14.15 6.80
N LEU A 146 -3.28 12.91 6.60
CA LEU A 146 -4.04 11.92 5.84
C LEU A 146 -5.38 11.62 6.50
N THR A 147 -6.39 11.39 5.67
CA THR A 147 -7.70 10.87 6.12
C THR A 147 -7.51 9.60 6.90
N THR A 148 -8.12 9.56 8.10
CA THR A 148 -8.05 8.40 8.99
C THR A 148 -9.23 7.46 8.70
N VAL A 149 -8.92 6.19 8.47
CA VAL A 149 -9.90 5.11 8.32
C VAL A 149 -9.73 4.10 9.45
N SER A 150 -10.79 3.41 9.83
CA SER A 150 -10.71 2.32 10.82
C SER A 150 -10.58 0.95 10.11
N PRO A 151 -10.13 -0.10 10.81
CA PRO A 151 -10.18 -1.47 10.28
C PRO A 151 -11.58 -1.91 9.84
N SER A 152 -12.63 -1.43 10.53
CA SER A 152 -14.02 -1.71 10.15
C SER A 152 -14.42 -1.03 8.84
N ASP A 153 -13.98 0.20 8.59
CA ASP A 153 -14.24 0.90 7.33
C ASP A 153 -13.59 0.18 6.17
N ILE A 154 -12.32 -0.23 6.34
CA ILE A 154 -11.59 -1.01 5.33
C ILE A 154 -12.29 -2.35 5.05
N THR A 155 -12.74 -3.04 6.08
CA THR A 155 -13.43 -4.33 5.94
C THR A 155 -14.75 -4.18 5.21
N ALA A 156 -15.54 -3.15 5.55
CA ALA A 156 -16.80 -2.82 4.88
C ALA A 156 -16.56 -2.46 3.41
N PHE A 157 -15.57 -1.62 3.13
CA PHE A 157 -15.16 -1.25 1.78
C PHE A 157 -14.81 -2.47 0.93
N ILE A 158 -13.95 -3.38 1.44
CA ILE A 158 -13.58 -4.62 0.74
C ILE A 158 -14.78 -5.50 0.46
N ALA A 159 -15.74 -5.60 1.39
CA ALA A 159 -16.98 -6.36 1.19
C ALA A 159 -17.83 -5.78 0.05
N VAL A 160 -18.02 -4.45 0.03
CA VAL A 160 -18.73 -3.76 -1.05
C VAL A 160 -18.03 -3.93 -2.39
N CYS A 161 -16.70 -3.80 -2.43
CA CYS A 161 -15.92 -4.04 -3.63
C CYS A 161 -16.06 -5.47 -4.16
N ASN A 162 -16.03 -6.48 -3.28
CA ASN A 162 -16.27 -7.87 -3.68
C ASN A 162 -17.64 -8.05 -4.36
N ASN A 163 -18.69 -7.48 -3.78
CA ASN A 163 -20.04 -7.56 -4.35
C ASN A 163 -20.08 -6.85 -5.72
N THR A 164 -19.52 -5.66 -5.83
CA THR A 164 -19.47 -4.89 -7.08
C THR A 164 -18.72 -5.62 -8.18
N LEU A 165 -17.60 -6.29 -7.85
CA LEU A 165 -16.83 -7.08 -8.81
C LEU A 165 -17.58 -8.37 -9.21
N ALA A 166 -18.26 -9.01 -8.26
CA ALA A 166 -19.05 -10.22 -8.52
C ALA A 166 -20.24 -9.96 -9.48
N GLU A 167 -20.82 -8.77 -9.44
CA GLU A 167 -21.89 -8.36 -10.37
C GLU A 167 -21.38 -8.13 -11.81
N ARG A 168 -20.06 -7.95 -11.99
CA ARG A 168 -19.44 -7.53 -13.26
C ARG A 168 -18.53 -8.57 -13.90
N GLY A 169 -18.19 -9.63 -13.16
CA GLY A 169 -17.27 -10.63 -13.64
C GLY A 169 -17.35 -11.94 -12.87
N GLU A 170 -16.62 -12.92 -13.38
CA GLU A 170 -16.56 -14.26 -12.78
C GLU A 170 -15.37 -14.36 -11.81
N ILE A 171 -15.58 -15.06 -10.70
CA ILE A 171 -14.52 -15.30 -9.73
C ILE A 171 -13.47 -16.25 -10.30
N LYS A 172 -12.19 -15.83 -10.35
CA LYS A 172 -11.05 -16.67 -10.78
C LYS A 172 -10.37 -17.36 -9.61
N ALA A 173 -10.20 -16.64 -8.52
CA ALA A 173 -9.59 -17.17 -7.30
C ALA A 173 -10.21 -16.51 -6.07
N LYS A 174 -10.60 -17.30 -5.10
CA LYS A 174 -11.09 -16.80 -3.81
C LYS A 174 -9.95 -16.10 -3.08
N SER A 175 -10.28 -15.02 -2.39
CA SER A 175 -9.37 -14.40 -1.45
C SER A 175 -9.04 -15.42 -0.35
N LEU A 176 -7.78 -15.72 -0.18
CA LEU A 176 -7.29 -16.28 1.06
C LEU A 176 -7.23 -15.09 2.03
N SER A 177 -8.31 -14.85 2.77
CA SER A 177 -8.34 -13.89 3.86
C SER A 177 -7.62 -14.50 5.08
N ASN A 178 -6.32 -14.68 4.94
CA ASN A 178 -5.44 -14.80 6.08
C ASN A 178 -4.78 -13.44 6.22
N GLY A 179 -5.33 -12.59 7.08
CA GLY A 179 -4.52 -11.60 7.73
C GLY A 179 -3.31 -12.34 8.28
N SER A 180 -2.19 -12.28 7.59
CA SER A 180 -0.97 -12.90 8.05
C SER A 180 -0.69 -12.32 9.43
N LYS A 181 -0.87 -13.18 10.46
CA LYS A 181 -0.42 -12.90 11.81
C LYS A 181 1.01 -12.38 11.70
N PRO A 182 1.40 -11.35 12.47
CA PRO A 182 2.80 -10.93 12.52
C PRO A 182 3.66 -12.18 12.77
N PRO A 183 4.88 -12.25 12.24
CA PRO A 183 5.81 -13.28 12.65
C PRO A 183 5.88 -13.21 14.18
N GLU A 184 5.62 -14.33 14.84
CA GLU A 184 5.76 -14.44 16.29
C GLU A 184 7.15 -13.91 16.64
N ASN A 185 7.19 -12.94 17.57
CA ASN A 185 8.43 -12.40 18.08
C ASN A 185 9.35 -13.58 18.45
N THR A 186 10.35 -13.83 17.63
CA THR A 186 11.51 -14.56 18.09
C THR A 186 12.15 -13.67 19.16
N ASN A 187 12.03 -14.08 20.40
CA ASN A 187 12.65 -13.45 21.55
C ASN A 187 14.06 -12.99 21.19
N PHE A 188 14.27 -11.68 21.11
CA PHE A 188 15.59 -11.12 21.28
C PHE A 188 15.91 -11.25 22.76
N ASP A 189 16.58 -12.34 23.13
CA ASP A 189 17.29 -12.43 24.38
C ASP A 189 18.32 -11.30 24.39
N PHE A 190 18.01 -10.23 25.14
CA PHE A 190 19.03 -9.32 25.62
C PHE A 190 19.88 -10.09 26.62
N ALA A 191 20.97 -10.68 26.15
CA ALA A 191 22.05 -11.11 27.03
C ALA A 191 22.59 -9.86 27.72
N GLU A 192 22.25 -9.70 28.99
CA GLU A 192 22.92 -8.79 29.91
C GLU A 192 24.39 -9.24 30.05
N ASP A 193 25.28 -8.64 29.27
CA ASP A 193 26.70 -8.69 29.58
C ASP A 193 27.01 -7.63 30.62
N THR A 194 26.64 -7.96 31.86
CA THR A 194 27.15 -7.27 33.06
C THR A 194 28.47 -7.95 33.42
N LYS A 195 29.58 -7.51 32.84
CA LYS A 195 30.88 -7.71 33.44
C LYS A 195 31.23 -6.48 34.28
N MET A 196 30.98 -6.59 35.57
CA MET A 196 31.72 -5.86 36.60
C MET A 196 33.19 -6.24 36.46
N ALA A 197 34.05 -5.28 36.22
CA ALA A 197 35.49 -5.40 36.47
C ALA A 197 35.78 -4.66 37.78
N ASP A 198 36.12 -5.44 38.78
CA ASP A 198 36.85 -4.97 39.95
C ASP A 198 38.27 -4.51 39.53
N LEU A 199 38.62 -3.29 39.95
CA LEU A 199 39.87 -2.83 40.58
C LEU A 199 40.00 -1.32 40.48
#